data_4a5aa884972eb32d1aeae8bd95fb91ec
#
_entry.id   4a5aa884972eb32d1aeae8bd95fb91ec
#
_cell.length_a   1.000
_cell.length_b   1.000
_cell.length_c   1.000
_cell.angle_alpha   90.00
_cell.angle_beta   90.00
_cell.angle_gamma   90.00
#
_symmetry.space_group_name_H-M   'P 1'
#
loop_
_entity.id
_entity.type
_entity.pdbx_description
1 polymer ?
#
loop_
_entity_poly.entity_id
_entity_poly.type
_entity_poly.pdbx_seq_one_letter_code
_entity_poly.pdbx_strand_id
1 'polypeptide(L)'
;PPSEPAPTGLEWEQEQNLHLNKEAPTASFMSFSDLKSALKVLPENSQWWKSLNGQWKFHWAKDPQSRPADFYKPDYDVQDWKEIKVPASWQTQGYGTPIYSNQPYPFERFWPYVMKEPSNKNYTSYKERNPVGSYRRTFEVPADWDGREVYMQFDGVDSFFYLWINGKYVGFSK
;
A
#
# COMPACT_ATOMS: atom_id res chain seq x y z
N PRO A 1 -7.39 1.80 28.45
CA PRO A 1 -6.79 2.28 27.22
C PRO A 1 -7.80 2.14 26.10
N PRO A 2 -7.92 3.10 25.19
CA PRO A 2 -8.74 2.92 24.00
C PRO A 2 -8.26 1.67 23.25
N SER A 3 -9.20 0.88 22.74
CA SER A 3 -8.86 -0.29 21.92
C SER A 3 -8.02 0.15 20.74
N GLU A 4 -6.94 -0.57 20.45
CA GLU A 4 -6.14 -0.29 19.24
C GLU A 4 -7.08 -0.31 18.02
N PRO A 5 -6.96 0.66 17.10
CA PRO A 5 -7.77 0.66 15.89
C PRO A 5 -7.54 -0.63 15.11
N ALA A 6 -8.59 -1.20 14.59
CA ALA A 6 -8.54 -2.38 13.74
C ALA A 6 -9.34 -2.09 12.46
N PRO A 7 -8.91 -2.59 11.29
CA PRO A 7 -9.67 -2.40 10.07
C PRO A 7 -10.98 -3.18 10.14
N THR A 8 -12.06 -2.59 9.65
CA THR A 8 -13.35 -3.30 9.48
C THR A 8 -13.31 -4.23 8.26
N GLY A 9 -12.36 -4.00 7.34
CA GLY A 9 -12.24 -4.70 6.08
C GLY A 9 -13.22 -4.22 5.01
N LEU A 10 -13.90 -3.09 5.26
CA LEU A 10 -14.89 -2.49 4.35
C LEU A 10 -14.62 -0.99 4.09
N GLU A 11 -13.52 -0.43 4.57
CA GLU A 11 -13.17 0.99 4.39
C GLU A 11 -13.08 1.39 2.92
N TRP A 12 -12.70 0.46 2.06
CA TRP A 12 -12.64 0.63 0.60
C TRP A 12 -14.02 0.89 -0.06
N GLU A 13 -15.12 0.46 0.59
CA GLU A 13 -16.50 0.70 0.14
C GLU A 13 -17.12 1.96 0.77
N GLN A 14 -16.43 2.61 1.70
CA GLN A 14 -16.94 3.77 2.43
C GLN A 14 -16.42 5.06 1.79
N GLU A 15 -17.22 5.66 0.94
CA GLU A 15 -16.84 6.89 0.22
C GLU A 15 -16.48 8.08 1.13
N GLN A 16 -16.99 8.11 2.36
CA GLN A 16 -16.79 9.19 3.33
C GLN A 16 -15.45 9.09 4.07
N ASN A 17 -14.89 7.89 4.18
CA ASN A 17 -13.64 7.63 4.89
C ASN A 17 -12.50 7.48 3.88
N LEU A 18 -11.74 8.54 3.66
CA LEU A 18 -10.67 8.56 2.67
C LEU A 18 -9.34 8.05 3.20
N HIS A 19 -9.11 8.21 4.49
CA HIS A 19 -7.86 7.80 5.14
C HIS A 19 -8.01 7.69 6.67
N LEU A 20 -7.06 7.01 7.27
CA LEU A 20 -6.85 6.95 8.71
C LEU A 20 -5.34 7.08 8.98
N ASN A 21 -4.97 7.89 9.97
CA ASN A 21 -3.60 8.11 10.41
C ASN A 21 -2.68 8.58 9.27
N LYS A 22 -3.16 9.48 8.46
CA LYS A 22 -2.44 10.14 7.37
C LYS A 22 -2.30 11.62 7.69
N GLU A 23 -1.06 12.10 7.62
CA GLU A 23 -0.76 13.51 7.79
C GLU A 23 -1.40 14.38 6.70
N ALA A 24 -1.63 15.64 7.02
CA ALA A 24 -2.12 16.60 6.05
C ALA A 24 -1.11 16.74 4.89
N PRO A 25 -1.59 16.92 3.65
CA PRO A 25 -0.70 17.13 2.51
C PRO A 25 0.22 18.34 2.74
N THR A 26 1.50 18.14 2.51
CA THR A 26 2.52 19.20 2.57
C THR A 26 3.25 19.31 1.25
N ALA A 27 3.92 20.43 1.01
CA ALA A 27 4.88 20.52 -0.07
C ALA A 27 6.04 19.54 0.18
N SER A 28 6.56 18.94 -0.88
CA SER A 28 7.72 18.06 -0.78
C SER A 28 8.93 18.84 -0.28
N PHE A 29 9.55 18.35 0.79
CA PHE A 29 10.79 18.89 1.32
C PHE A 29 11.64 17.77 1.88
N MET A 30 12.94 18.04 2.06
CA MET A 30 13.89 17.12 2.67
C MET A 30 14.80 17.89 3.64
N SER A 31 14.93 17.33 4.84
CA SER A 31 15.87 17.87 5.83
C SER A 31 17.28 17.30 5.61
N PHE A 32 18.30 18.15 5.78
CA PHE A 32 19.70 17.76 5.69
C PHE A 32 20.45 18.28 6.92
N SER A 33 21.51 17.60 7.31
CA SER A 33 22.33 17.99 8.45
C SER A 33 23.25 19.17 8.15
N ASP A 34 23.57 19.42 6.87
CA ASP A 34 24.49 20.46 6.46
C ASP A 34 24.18 20.96 5.04
N LEU A 35 24.68 22.17 4.73
CA LEU A 35 24.46 22.83 3.45
C LEU A 35 25.06 22.04 2.27
N LYS A 36 26.20 21.38 2.46
CA LYS A 36 26.87 20.63 1.37
C LYS A 36 26.01 19.44 0.93
N SER A 37 25.40 18.76 1.87
CA SER A 37 24.46 17.66 1.60
C SER A 37 23.17 18.18 0.93
N ALA A 38 22.64 19.30 1.43
CA ALA A 38 21.44 19.94 0.88
C ALA A 38 21.62 20.38 -0.57
N LEU A 39 22.79 20.92 -0.93
CA LEU A 39 23.08 21.36 -2.30
C LEU A 39 23.13 20.21 -3.33
N LYS A 40 23.22 18.97 -2.91
CA LYS A 40 23.14 17.81 -3.80
C LYS A 40 21.71 17.50 -4.26
N VAL A 41 20.70 18.03 -3.56
CA VAL A 41 19.26 17.97 -3.90
C VAL A 41 18.66 16.55 -3.95
N LEU A 42 19.41 15.52 -3.59
CA LEU A 42 18.97 14.12 -3.65
C LEU A 42 18.60 13.62 -2.25
N PRO A 43 17.40 13.05 -2.05
CA PRO A 43 16.95 12.54 -0.74
C PRO A 43 17.94 11.57 -0.09
N GLU A 44 18.58 10.72 -0.86
CA GLU A 44 19.57 9.73 -0.40
C GLU A 44 20.83 10.34 0.20
N ASN A 45 21.05 11.63 0.03
CA ASN A 45 22.13 12.36 0.71
C ASN A 45 21.72 12.87 2.10
N SER A 46 20.44 12.70 2.47
CA SER A 46 19.98 13.00 3.82
C SER A 46 20.13 11.79 4.73
N GLN A 47 20.71 12.00 5.91
CA GLN A 47 20.72 10.98 6.97
C GLN A 47 19.33 10.70 7.57
N TRP A 48 18.36 11.56 7.28
CA TRP A 48 16.98 11.46 7.76
C TRP A 48 16.03 10.79 6.76
N TRP A 49 16.59 10.15 5.75
CA TRP A 49 15.81 9.48 4.72
C TRP A 49 16.30 8.06 4.47
N LYS A 50 15.39 7.14 4.33
CA LYS A 50 15.69 5.74 4.01
C LYS A 50 14.70 5.21 3.00
N SER A 51 15.20 4.77 1.86
CA SER A 51 14.37 4.15 0.84
C SER A 51 13.90 2.76 1.26
N LEU A 52 12.62 2.50 1.06
CA LEU A 52 12.05 1.16 1.11
C LEU A 52 11.80 0.58 -0.28
N ASN A 53 12.30 1.23 -1.34
CA ASN A 53 12.27 0.69 -2.69
C ASN A 53 13.12 -0.58 -2.80
N GLY A 54 12.80 -1.45 -3.74
CA GLY A 54 13.53 -2.69 -3.99
C GLY A 54 12.64 -3.92 -3.98
N GLN A 55 13.15 -5.07 -3.56
CA GLN A 55 12.41 -6.32 -3.55
C GLN A 55 11.57 -6.44 -2.27
N TRP A 56 10.31 -6.84 -2.45
CA TRP A 56 9.35 -7.11 -1.38
C TRP A 56 8.77 -8.51 -1.55
N LYS A 57 8.50 -9.21 -0.48
CA LYS A 57 7.67 -10.42 -0.53
C LYS A 57 6.27 -10.05 -0.94
N PHE A 58 5.68 -10.82 -1.85
CA PHE A 58 4.42 -10.51 -2.51
C PHE A 58 3.52 -11.71 -2.71
N HIS A 59 2.25 -11.54 -2.40
CA HIS A 59 1.18 -12.49 -2.71
C HIS A 59 0.04 -11.76 -3.41
N TRP A 60 -0.29 -12.23 -4.61
CA TRP A 60 -1.42 -11.72 -5.37
C TRP A 60 -2.65 -12.61 -5.18
N ALA A 61 -3.80 -12.00 -4.93
CA ALA A 61 -5.10 -12.66 -4.85
C ALA A 61 -6.06 -12.04 -5.86
N LYS A 62 -6.88 -12.88 -6.50
CA LYS A 62 -7.84 -12.45 -7.51
C LYS A 62 -9.00 -11.61 -6.97
N ASP A 63 -9.24 -11.69 -5.69
CA ASP A 63 -10.30 -10.99 -4.97
C ASP A 63 -9.94 -10.79 -3.49
N PRO A 64 -10.64 -9.91 -2.77
CA PRO A 64 -10.37 -9.64 -1.37
C PRO A 64 -10.59 -10.84 -0.45
N GLN A 65 -11.50 -11.73 -0.77
CA GLN A 65 -11.82 -12.90 0.04
C GLN A 65 -10.71 -13.95 -0.01
N SER A 66 -9.99 -14.01 -1.14
CA SER A 66 -8.89 -14.96 -1.37
C SER A 66 -7.55 -14.50 -0.79
N ARG A 67 -7.46 -13.26 -0.27
CA ARG A 67 -6.21 -12.75 0.31
C ARG A 67 -5.84 -13.49 1.59
N PRO A 68 -4.56 -13.66 1.91
CA PRO A 68 -4.14 -14.18 3.20
C PRO A 68 -4.50 -13.17 4.31
N ALA A 69 -5.55 -13.47 5.09
CA ALA A 69 -6.13 -12.52 6.04
C ALA A 69 -5.17 -12.11 7.15
N ASP A 70 -4.33 -13.03 7.59
CA ASP A 70 -3.43 -12.86 8.74
C ASP A 70 -1.98 -12.51 8.37
N PHE A 71 -1.73 -12.18 7.11
CA PHE A 71 -0.37 -11.95 6.59
C PHE A 71 0.41 -10.85 7.32
N TYR A 72 -0.28 -9.94 8.00
CA TYR A 72 0.32 -8.85 8.76
C TYR A 72 0.94 -9.30 10.08
N LYS A 73 0.61 -10.48 10.59
CA LYS A 73 1.15 -11.00 11.83
C LYS A 73 2.65 -11.27 11.69
N PRO A 74 3.47 -10.92 12.70
CA PRO A 74 4.93 -11.08 12.60
C PRO A 74 5.38 -12.52 12.36
N ASP A 75 4.66 -13.49 12.93
CA ASP A 75 4.92 -14.92 12.85
C ASP A 75 4.33 -15.60 11.60
N TYR A 76 3.61 -14.86 10.76
CA TYR A 76 3.05 -15.41 9.52
C TYR A 76 4.17 -15.75 8.55
N ASP A 77 4.23 -17.00 8.10
CA ASP A 77 5.25 -17.48 7.17
C ASP A 77 5.01 -16.96 5.75
N VAL A 78 6.00 -16.30 5.19
CA VAL A 78 6.03 -15.76 3.83
C VAL A 78 7.22 -16.28 3.01
N GLN A 79 7.86 -17.38 3.45
CA GLN A 79 9.04 -17.92 2.77
C GLN A 79 8.74 -18.28 1.31
N ASP A 80 7.58 -18.89 1.07
CA ASP A 80 7.15 -19.31 -0.27
C ASP A 80 6.59 -18.16 -1.12
N TRP A 81 6.46 -16.96 -0.56
CA TRP A 81 6.00 -15.81 -1.33
C TRP A 81 7.06 -15.38 -2.34
N LYS A 82 6.61 -15.03 -3.52
CA LYS A 82 7.49 -14.49 -4.56
C LYS A 82 7.95 -13.08 -4.19
N GLU A 83 8.95 -12.63 -4.89
CA GLU A 83 9.41 -11.25 -4.76
C GLU A 83 8.87 -10.39 -5.89
N ILE A 84 8.58 -9.13 -5.56
CA ILE A 84 8.14 -8.12 -6.51
C ILE A 84 8.99 -6.86 -6.35
N LYS A 85 9.33 -6.22 -7.44
CA LYS A 85 10.04 -4.95 -7.41
C LYS A 85 9.08 -3.81 -7.07
N VAL A 86 9.46 -2.97 -6.13
CA VAL A 86 8.77 -1.74 -5.73
C VAL A 86 9.71 -0.55 -5.92
N PRO A 87 9.31 0.55 -6.55
CA PRO A 87 7.98 0.81 -7.12
C PRO A 87 7.82 0.16 -8.49
N ALA A 88 6.67 -0.41 -8.74
CA ALA A 88 6.18 -0.81 -10.05
C ALA A 88 4.74 -1.31 -9.95
N SER A 89 4.04 -1.34 -11.07
CA SER A 89 2.74 -1.98 -11.17
C SER A 89 2.90 -3.50 -11.20
N TRP A 90 2.11 -4.23 -10.43
CA TRP A 90 2.20 -5.70 -10.40
C TRP A 90 1.84 -6.34 -11.74
N GLN A 91 0.99 -5.68 -12.55
CA GLN A 91 0.61 -6.17 -13.89
C GLN A 91 1.81 -6.22 -14.83
N THR A 92 2.76 -5.29 -14.69
CA THR A 92 4.00 -5.30 -15.49
C THR A 92 4.98 -6.40 -15.06
N GLN A 93 4.71 -7.04 -13.93
CA GLN A 93 5.51 -8.12 -13.37
C GLN A 93 4.81 -9.49 -13.44
N GLY A 94 3.74 -9.57 -14.26
CA GLY A 94 3.06 -10.83 -14.59
C GLY A 94 1.93 -11.23 -13.66
N TYR A 95 1.40 -10.30 -12.85
CA TYR A 95 0.28 -10.57 -11.95
C TYR A 95 -0.99 -9.86 -12.43
N GLY A 96 -2.08 -10.61 -12.48
CA GLY A 96 -3.38 -10.09 -12.93
C GLY A 96 -3.38 -9.70 -14.41
N THR A 97 -4.37 -8.93 -14.80
CA THR A 97 -4.58 -8.50 -16.19
C THR A 97 -4.32 -6.99 -16.30
N PRO A 98 -3.41 -6.55 -17.19
CA PRO A 98 -3.27 -5.12 -17.49
C PRO A 98 -4.60 -4.59 -18.06
N ILE A 99 -5.14 -3.57 -17.41
CA ILE A 99 -6.37 -2.91 -17.86
C ILE A 99 -5.99 -1.56 -18.44
N TYR A 100 -6.28 -1.37 -19.73
CA TYR A 100 -6.30 -0.05 -20.34
C TYR A 100 -7.75 0.28 -20.69
N SER A 101 -8.26 1.34 -20.13
CA SER A 101 -9.62 1.80 -20.40
C SER A 101 -9.63 3.31 -20.52
N ASN A 102 -10.16 3.80 -21.64
CA ASN A 102 -10.53 5.21 -21.82
C ASN A 102 -11.95 5.50 -21.31
N GLN A 103 -12.61 4.49 -20.76
CA GLN A 103 -13.86 4.64 -20.03
C GLN A 103 -13.55 5.07 -18.58
N PRO A 104 -14.43 5.81 -17.93
CA PRO A 104 -14.15 6.40 -16.63
C PRO A 104 -13.97 5.39 -15.48
N TYR A 105 -14.41 4.13 -15.66
CA TYR A 105 -14.26 3.11 -14.63
C TYR A 105 -14.34 1.68 -15.21
N PRO A 106 -13.36 0.80 -14.91
CA PRO A 106 -13.29 -0.54 -15.48
C PRO A 106 -14.22 -1.55 -14.81
N PHE A 107 -14.89 -1.18 -13.72
CA PHE A 107 -15.78 -2.05 -12.95
C PHE A 107 -17.23 -1.63 -13.16
N GLU A 108 -18.15 -2.59 -13.10
CA GLU A 108 -19.59 -2.31 -13.12
C GLU A 108 -19.98 -1.56 -11.84
N ARG A 109 -20.85 -0.56 -11.98
CA ARG A 109 -21.25 0.32 -10.87
C ARG A 109 -22.49 -0.26 -10.18
N PHE A 110 -22.30 -0.66 -8.93
CA PHE A 110 -23.40 -1.07 -8.05
C PHE A 110 -23.38 -0.27 -6.76
N TRP A 111 -23.77 0.97 -6.83
CA TRP A 111 -23.79 1.83 -5.65
C TRP A 111 -24.58 1.22 -4.49
N PRO A 112 -24.06 1.20 -3.25
CA PRO A 112 -22.77 1.75 -2.81
C PRO A 112 -21.58 0.75 -2.88
N TYR A 113 -21.73 -0.38 -3.53
CA TYR A 113 -20.76 -1.46 -3.52
C TYR A 113 -19.81 -1.40 -4.73
N VAL A 114 -18.55 -1.68 -4.50
CA VAL A 114 -17.53 -1.81 -5.55
C VAL A 114 -17.69 -3.11 -6.31
N MET A 115 -18.10 -4.16 -5.60
CA MET A 115 -18.22 -5.51 -6.13
C MET A 115 -19.57 -6.12 -5.75
N LYS A 116 -20.43 -6.33 -6.74
CA LYS A 116 -21.69 -7.05 -6.56
C LYS A 116 -21.84 -8.17 -7.57
N GLU A 117 -22.41 -9.27 -7.15
CA GLU A 117 -22.75 -10.41 -8.03
C GLU A 117 -24.11 -10.23 -8.71
N PRO A 118 -24.24 -10.71 -9.93
CA PRO A 118 -23.18 -11.16 -10.87
C PRO A 118 -22.49 -9.98 -11.53
N SER A 119 -21.16 -10.15 -11.82
CA SER A 119 -20.45 -9.15 -12.63
C SER A 119 -20.79 -9.26 -14.10
N ASN A 120 -20.72 -8.13 -14.80
CA ASN A 120 -20.88 -8.11 -16.24
C ASN A 120 -19.65 -8.76 -16.94
N LYS A 121 -19.89 -9.72 -17.82
CA LYS A 121 -18.86 -10.46 -18.55
C LYS A 121 -18.01 -9.59 -19.49
N ASN A 122 -18.48 -8.41 -19.83
CA ASN A 122 -17.77 -7.46 -20.68
C ASN A 122 -16.67 -6.71 -19.94
N TYR A 123 -16.61 -6.80 -18.61
CA TYR A 123 -15.58 -6.17 -17.82
C TYR A 123 -14.48 -7.18 -17.47
N THR A 124 -13.24 -6.73 -17.45
CA THR A 124 -12.09 -7.54 -17.01
C THR A 124 -12.23 -8.02 -15.58
N SER A 125 -12.86 -7.22 -14.73
CA SER A 125 -13.23 -7.57 -13.36
C SER A 125 -14.16 -8.78 -13.21
N TYR A 126 -14.70 -9.30 -14.31
CA TYR A 126 -15.53 -10.51 -14.27
C TYR A 126 -14.79 -11.72 -13.71
N LYS A 127 -13.51 -11.88 -14.04
CA LYS A 127 -12.68 -12.99 -13.58
C LYS A 127 -11.84 -12.64 -12.36
N GLU A 128 -11.34 -11.44 -12.32
CA GLU A 128 -10.43 -10.94 -11.30
C GLU A 128 -11.10 -9.76 -10.59
N ARG A 129 -11.86 -10.08 -9.56
CA ARG A 129 -12.73 -9.12 -8.89
C ARG A 129 -11.99 -8.37 -7.82
N ASN A 130 -11.58 -7.15 -8.14
CA ASN A 130 -10.86 -6.28 -7.23
C ASN A 130 -9.64 -6.99 -6.64
N PRO A 131 -8.64 -7.34 -7.46
CA PRO A 131 -7.48 -8.09 -7.03
C PRO A 131 -6.72 -7.37 -5.93
N VAL A 132 -6.11 -8.14 -5.05
CA VAL A 132 -5.40 -7.64 -3.87
C VAL A 132 -3.95 -8.10 -3.90
N GLY A 133 -3.03 -7.16 -3.73
CA GLY A 133 -1.62 -7.45 -3.48
C GLY A 133 -1.31 -7.35 -1.99
N SER A 134 -0.78 -8.42 -1.41
CA SER A 134 -0.24 -8.42 -0.06
C SER A 134 1.28 -8.30 -0.13
N TYR A 135 1.83 -7.27 0.48
CA TYR A 135 3.25 -6.95 0.44
C TYR A 135 3.86 -7.09 1.83
N ARG A 136 5.05 -7.67 1.93
CA ARG A 136 5.83 -7.69 3.18
C ARG A 136 7.28 -7.34 2.94
N ARG A 137 7.83 -6.55 3.86
CA ARG A 137 9.24 -6.21 3.91
C ARG A 137 9.67 -5.98 5.36
N THR A 138 10.87 -6.40 5.67
CA THR A 138 11.55 -6.00 6.90
C THR A 138 12.47 -4.82 6.62
N PHE A 139 12.58 -3.94 7.59
CA PHE A 139 13.52 -2.82 7.55
C PHE A 139 13.91 -2.44 8.99
N GLU A 140 15.04 -1.77 9.11
CA GLU A 140 15.50 -1.22 10.37
C GLU A 140 15.42 0.30 10.34
N VAL A 141 14.94 0.89 11.42
CA VAL A 141 15.02 2.32 11.65
C VAL A 141 16.42 2.61 12.19
N PRO A 142 17.19 3.55 11.61
CA PRO A 142 18.51 3.88 12.11
C PRO A 142 18.47 4.33 13.58
N ALA A 143 19.45 3.87 14.37
CA ALA A 143 19.47 4.14 15.82
C ALA A 143 19.59 5.64 16.14
N ASP A 144 20.20 6.43 15.27
CA ASP A 144 20.32 7.88 15.40
C ASP A 144 19.00 8.64 15.14
N TRP A 145 17.94 7.92 14.77
CA TRP A 145 16.59 8.47 14.67
C TRP A 145 15.79 8.34 15.98
N ASP A 146 16.40 7.78 17.02
CA ASP A 146 15.74 7.66 18.33
C ASP A 146 15.30 9.03 18.87
N GLY A 147 14.10 9.06 19.45
CA GLY A 147 13.47 10.30 19.94
C GLY A 147 12.90 11.22 18.85
N ARG A 148 12.92 10.81 17.57
CA ARG A 148 12.32 11.56 16.46
C ARG A 148 10.97 11.00 16.07
N GLU A 149 10.13 11.86 15.51
CA GLU A 149 8.95 11.41 14.76
C GLU A 149 9.40 10.82 13.42
N VAL A 150 8.95 9.60 13.12
CA VAL A 150 9.29 8.89 11.90
C VAL A 150 8.04 8.71 11.06
N TYR A 151 8.10 9.19 9.84
CA TYR A 151 7.00 9.11 8.88
C TYR A 151 7.32 8.09 7.79
N MET A 152 6.32 7.31 7.41
CA MET A 152 6.40 6.46 6.22
C MET A 152 5.69 7.16 5.07
N GLN A 153 6.44 7.50 4.04
CA GLN A 153 5.92 8.19 2.86
C GLN A 153 5.64 7.19 1.74
N PHE A 154 4.46 7.30 1.14
CA PHE A 154 4.06 6.61 -0.07
C PHE A 154 3.80 7.65 -1.16
N ASP A 155 4.61 7.64 -2.22
CA ASP A 155 4.48 8.62 -3.32
C ASP A 155 3.31 8.29 -4.25
N GLY A 156 2.90 7.02 -4.30
CA GLY A 156 1.72 6.61 -5.04
C GLY A 156 1.40 5.15 -4.78
N VAL A 157 0.17 4.90 -4.35
CA VAL A 157 -0.42 3.56 -4.25
C VAL A 157 -1.83 3.63 -4.79
N ASP A 158 -2.07 3.00 -5.90
CA ASP A 158 -3.37 3.00 -6.55
C ASP A 158 -4.10 1.67 -6.26
N SER A 159 -5.33 1.74 -5.79
CA SER A 159 -6.16 2.89 -5.45
C SER A 159 -6.47 2.96 -3.95
N PHE A 160 -6.25 1.88 -3.23
CA PHE A 160 -6.51 1.74 -1.81
C PHE A 160 -5.49 0.81 -1.16
N PHE A 161 -5.03 1.12 0.05
CA PHE A 161 -4.18 0.19 0.82
C PHE A 161 -4.39 0.30 2.33
N TYR A 162 -4.19 -0.80 3.00
CA TYR A 162 -4.00 -0.88 4.45
C TYR A 162 -2.51 -0.98 4.79
N LEU A 163 -2.13 -0.45 5.94
CA LEU A 163 -0.77 -0.53 6.46
C LEU A 163 -0.75 -1.15 7.86
N TRP A 164 0.17 -2.09 8.05
CA TRP A 164 0.54 -2.64 9.36
C TRP A 164 2.05 -2.54 9.56
N ILE A 165 2.47 -2.29 10.78
CA ILE A 165 3.88 -2.31 11.19
C ILE A 165 4.00 -3.21 12.43
N ASN A 166 4.86 -4.22 12.37
CA ASN A 166 5.08 -5.18 13.45
C ASN A 166 3.77 -5.81 13.96
N GLY A 167 2.86 -6.15 13.06
CA GLY A 167 1.56 -6.74 13.37
C GLY A 167 0.49 -5.76 13.83
N LYS A 168 0.83 -4.51 14.07
CA LYS A 168 -0.11 -3.48 14.50
C LYS A 168 -0.66 -2.72 13.30
N TYR A 169 -1.97 -2.53 13.30
CA TYR A 169 -2.63 -1.73 12.28
C TYR A 169 -2.27 -0.25 12.43
N VAL A 170 -1.78 0.35 11.35
CA VAL A 170 -1.39 1.76 11.32
C VAL A 170 -2.49 2.62 10.73
N GLY A 171 -3.08 2.22 9.62
CA GLY A 171 -4.11 2.98 8.95
C GLY A 171 -4.34 2.56 7.51
N PHE A 172 -5.03 3.42 6.76
CA PHE A 172 -5.30 3.24 5.34
C PHE A 172 -5.31 4.57 4.58
N SER A 173 -5.20 4.49 3.27
CA SER A 173 -5.39 5.62 2.35
C SER A 173 -6.04 5.15 1.06
N LYS A 174 -6.86 6.04 0.50
CA LYS A 174 -7.40 5.98 -0.87
C LYS A 174 -6.71 7.00 -1.73
#